data_6bc05d2464b1409cbdb4df5f9e005e31
#
_entry.id   6bc05d2464b1409cbdb4df5f9e005e31
#
_cell.length_a   1.000
_cell.length_b   1.000
_cell.length_c   1.000
_cell.angle_alpha   90.00
_cell.angle_beta   90.00
_cell.angle_gamma   90.00
#
_symmetry.space_group_name_H-M   'P 1'
#
loop_
_entity.id
_entity.type
_entity.pdbx_description
1 polymer ?
#
loop_
_entity_poly.entity_id
_entity_poly.type
_entity_poly.pdbx_seq_one_letter_code
_entity_poly.pdbx_strand_id
1 'polypeptide(L)'
;MKWMSFAVYRRYRPQTVSELLGQTAITETIKNAAASDRLAHAYLFYGPRGCGKTSTARIIAKLANCEKRLSDPEFKKLGEPCNECRACREINEGRALDVIEIDAASNRGIDEIRALKEGIRLSPTSYKYKVFIIDEVHQLTKEAFNALLKTLEEPPAHAIFILATTEYEKIPATILSRVQRFGFKKATVKKIVEKLSMIAKDSNINISPEALTLIGSAADGSFRDAESLFDQVTSMEDKEITLSEVELLLGKTGDRKIIELTDKIIKNDLQGALEFLHSADEAGNNLVQLTKDTIHWLRKALVLSLNPRIENLLKEELTEDSFQALKEQAKTLNPQKIAIVLKNLIQTYSEMRTSPFAAISLEVFLVENLK
;
A
#
# COMPACT_ATOMS: atom_id res chain seq x y z
N MET A 1 -6.84 -23.05 -19.51
CA MET A 1 -6.97 -21.80 -20.27
C MET A 1 -8.09 -20.91 -19.73
N LYS A 2 -7.98 -20.41 -18.48
CA LYS A 2 -8.97 -19.46 -17.87
C LYS A 2 -8.28 -18.37 -17.03
N TRP A 3 -6.99 -18.16 -17.25
CA TRP A 3 -6.09 -17.38 -16.37
C TRP A 3 -5.93 -15.91 -16.80
N MET A 4 -6.50 -15.45 -17.91
CA MET A 4 -6.13 -14.18 -18.57
C MET A 4 -7.12 -13.00 -18.39
N SER A 5 -8.09 -13.01 -17.47
CA SER A 5 -9.08 -11.91 -17.48
C SER A 5 -8.99 -10.86 -16.38
N PHE A 6 -8.33 -11.13 -15.24
CA PHE A 6 -8.20 -10.13 -14.16
C PHE A 6 -6.84 -10.22 -13.49
N ALA A 7 -6.21 -9.05 -13.23
CA ALA A 7 -4.98 -8.94 -12.46
C ALA A 7 -5.13 -9.58 -11.06
N VAL A 8 -4.03 -10.17 -10.55
CA VAL A 8 -3.99 -10.90 -9.26
C VAL A 8 -4.58 -10.07 -8.13
N TYR A 9 -4.24 -8.78 -8.02
CA TYR A 9 -4.77 -7.89 -6.98
C TYR A 9 -6.29 -7.69 -7.01
N ARG A 10 -6.95 -7.96 -8.13
CA ARG A 10 -8.42 -7.94 -8.23
C ARG A 10 -9.02 -9.27 -7.81
N ARG A 11 -8.42 -10.37 -8.24
CA ARG A 11 -8.89 -11.74 -7.98
C ARG A 11 -8.79 -12.12 -6.51
N TYR A 12 -7.68 -11.75 -5.85
CA TYR A 12 -7.41 -12.05 -4.45
C TYR A 12 -7.73 -10.88 -3.50
N ARG A 13 -8.56 -9.95 -3.96
CA ARG A 13 -9.05 -8.89 -3.09
C ARG A 13 -9.85 -9.48 -1.93
N PRO A 14 -9.58 -9.07 -0.66
CA PRO A 14 -10.32 -9.55 0.50
C PRO A 14 -11.83 -9.41 0.32
N GLN A 15 -12.55 -10.50 0.58
CA GLN A 15 -14.00 -10.61 0.44
C GLN A 15 -14.74 -10.61 1.79
N THR A 16 -14.01 -10.90 2.88
CA THR A 16 -14.54 -10.94 4.25
C THR A 16 -13.69 -10.04 5.17
N VAL A 17 -14.24 -9.72 6.35
CA VAL A 17 -13.48 -8.95 7.34
C VAL A 17 -12.29 -9.76 7.85
N SER A 18 -12.44 -11.08 7.99
CA SER A 18 -11.36 -11.99 8.42
C SER A 18 -10.19 -12.07 7.47
N GLU A 19 -10.38 -11.80 6.17
CA GLU A 19 -9.33 -11.80 5.17
C GLU A 19 -8.49 -10.52 5.15
N LEU A 20 -8.85 -9.49 5.94
CA LEU A 20 -8.09 -8.24 6.05
C LEU A 20 -6.84 -8.46 6.90
N LEU A 21 -5.73 -8.77 6.26
CA LEU A 21 -4.46 -9.04 6.91
C LEU A 21 -3.81 -7.76 7.48
N GLY A 22 -3.21 -7.88 8.66
CA GLY A 22 -2.40 -6.82 9.26
C GLY A 22 -3.18 -5.64 9.88
N GLN A 23 -4.53 -5.70 9.92
CA GLN A 23 -5.41 -4.63 10.42
C GLN A 23 -6.28 -5.10 11.60
N THR A 24 -5.73 -5.85 12.55
CA THR A 24 -6.48 -6.55 13.62
C THR A 24 -7.46 -5.66 14.37
N ALA A 25 -7.04 -4.49 14.84
CA ALA A 25 -7.93 -3.58 15.58
C ALA A 25 -9.10 -3.05 14.72
N ILE A 26 -8.86 -2.82 13.43
CA ILE A 26 -9.90 -2.39 12.49
C ILE A 26 -10.89 -3.53 12.24
N THR A 27 -10.38 -4.73 11.99
CA THR A 27 -11.21 -5.92 11.73
C THR A 27 -12.10 -6.25 12.91
N GLU A 28 -11.58 -6.25 14.12
CA GLU A 28 -12.35 -6.49 15.35
C GLU A 28 -13.44 -5.44 15.56
N THR A 29 -13.10 -4.16 15.37
CA THR A 29 -14.08 -3.06 15.52
C THR A 29 -15.22 -3.18 14.51
N ILE A 30 -14.89 -3.45 13.23
CA ILE A 30 -15.91 -3.60 12.18
C ILE A 30 -16.77 -4.84 12.40
N LYS A 31 -16.18 -5.99 12.79
CA LYS A 31 -16.93 -7.20 13.13
C LYS A 31 -17.92 -6.97 14.26
N ASN A 32 -17.48 -6.36 15.36
CA ASN A 32 -18.30 -6.08 16.50
C ASN A 32 -19.44 -5.11 16.17
N ALA A 33 -19.16 -4.06 15.40
CA ALA A 33 -20.15 -3.11 14.91
C ALA A 33 -21.20 -3.79 14.01
N ALA A 34 -20.74 -4.66 13.11
CA ALA A 34 -21.61 -5.43 12.24
C ALA A 34 -22.46 -6.42 13.03
N ALA A 35 -21.87 -7.20 13.94
CA ALA A 35 -22.60 -8.17 14.77
C ALA A 35 -23.69 -7.51 15.63
N SER A 36 -23.42 -6.28 16.12
CA SER A 36 -24.34 -5.51 16.96
C SER A 36 -25.31 -4.61 16.19
N ASP A 37 -25.27 -4.62 14.84
CA ASP A 37 -26.06 -3.73 13.95
C ASP A 37 -25.82 -2.23 14.21
N ARG A 38 -24.57 -1.88 14.53
CA ARG A 38 -24.14 -0.52 14.87
C ARG A 38 -23.12 0.02 13.87
N LEU A 39 -23.34 -0.28 12.59
CA LEU A 39 -22.51 0.34 11.54
C LEU A 39 -22.72 1.86 11.56
N ALA A 40 -21.63 2.62 11.50
CA ALA A 40 -21.72 4.07 11.46
C ALA A 40 -22.21 4.55 10.09
N HIS A 41 -22.78 5.74 10.06
CA HIS A 41 -23.22 6.38 8.82
C HIS A 41 -22.06 6.96 8.01
N ALA A 42 -20.90 7.23 8.64
CA ALA A 42 -19.75 7.79 7.96
C ALA A 42 -18.41 7.28 8.53
N TYR A 43 -17.52 6.90 7.63
CA TYR A 43 -16.19 6.37 7.92
C TYR A 43 -15.13 7.19 7.21
N LEU A 44 -13.95 7.34 7.83
CA LEU A 44 -12.74 7.82 7.19
C LEU A 44 -11.63 6.77 7.36
N PHE A 45 -11.18 6.22 6.24
CA PHE A 45 -10.05 5.29 6.17
C PHE A 45 -8.82 6.05 5.69
N TYR A 46 -7.78 6.11 6.51
CA TYR A 46 -6.55 6.82 6.19
C TYR A 46 -5.33 5.92 6.38
N GLY A 47 -4.29 6.16 5.60
CA GLY A 47 -3.04 5.41 5.65
C GLY A 47 -2.47 5.11 4.26
N PRO A 48 -1.33 4.40 4.18
CA PRO A 48 -0.60 4.17 2.95
C PRO A 48 -1.44 3.53 1.85
N ARG A 49 -0.98 3.69 0.59
CA ARG A 49 -1.61 3.02 -0.56
C ARG A 49 -1.50 1.50 -0.43
N GLY A 50 -2.47 0.77 -0.95
CA GLY A 50 -2.43 -0.70 -1.05
C GLY A 50 -2.57 -1.48 0.25
N CYS A 51 -2.91 -0.83 1.39
CA CYS A 51 -3.09 -1.48 2.70
C CYS A 51 -4.53 -1.95 2.99
N GLY A 52 -5.45 -1.91 2.01
CA GLY A 52 -6.80 -2.48 2.12
C GLY A 52 -7.94 -1.49 2.36
N LYS A 53 -7.74 -0.17 2.29
CA LYS A 53 -8.80 0.85 2.53
C LYS A 53 -10.05 0.62 1.67
N THR A 54 -9.90 0.59 0.35
CA THR A 54 -11.02 0.41 -0.59
C THR A 54 -11.64 -0.99 -0.49
N SER A 55 -10.84 -2.03 -0.18
CA SER A 55 -11.35 -3.38 0.07
C SER A 55 -12.24 -3.40 1.32
N THR A 56 -11.82 -2.76 2.40
CA THR A 56 -12.61 -2.63 3.64
C THR A 56 -13.90 -1.84 3.39
N ALA A 57 -13.85 -0.79 2.56
CA ALA A 57 -15.03 -0.02 2.17
C ALA A 57 -16.08 -0.93 1.50
N ARG A 58 -15.67 -1.75 0.54
CA ARG A 58 -16.58 -2.72 -0.12
C ARG A 58 -17.11 -3.79 0.84
N ILE A 59 -16.28 -4.24 1.80
CA ILE A 59 -16.73 -5.18 2.83
C ILE A 59 -17.81 -4.53 3.70
N ILE A 60 -17.67 -3.27 4.12
CA ILE A 60 -18.73 -2.57 4.87
C ILE A 60 -20.00 -2.42 4.01
N ALA A 61 -19.88 -2.10 2.72
CA ALA A 61 -21.03 -2.06 1.83
C ALA A 61 -21.76 -3.41 1.77
N LYS A 62 -21.01 -4.53 1.75
CA LYS A 62 -21.60 -5.88 1.85
C LYS A 62 -22.22 -6.13 3.22
N LEU A 63 -21.54 -5.77 4.30
CA LEU A 63 -22.09 -5.94 5.67
C LEU A 63 -23.40 -5.19 5.86
N ALA A 64 -23.54 -4.00 5.28
CA ALA A 64 -24.77 -3.22 5.33
C ALA A 64 -25.93 -3.87 4.55
N ASN A 65 -25.62 -4.52 3.42
CA ASN A 65 -26.60 -4.96 2.41
C ASN A 65 -26.72 -6.48 2.25
N CYS A 66 -25.96 -7.28 3.02
CA CYS A 66 -25.99 -8.74 2.92
C CYS A 66 -27.34 -9.31 3.35
N GLU A 67 -28.07 -9.88 2.40
CA GLU A 67 -29.42 -10.45 2.62
C GLU A 67 -29.44 -11.52 3.72
N LYS A 68 -28.45 -12.43 3.72
CA LYS A 68 -28.34 -13.48 4.73
C LYS A 68 -28.14 -12.89 6.14
N ARG A 69 -27.29 -11.85 6.24
CA ARG A 69 -27.06 -11.16 7.52
C ARG A 69 -28.31 -10.41 8.02
N LEU A 70 -29.15 -9.91 7.11
CA LEU A 70 -30.38 -9.20 7.44
C LEU A 70 -31.52 -10.15 7.83
N SER A 71 -31.52 -11.39 7.34
CA SER A 71 -32.57 -12.39 7.56
C SER A 71 -32.24 -13.43 8.65
N ASP A 72 -30.94 -13.68 8.91
CA ASP A 72 -30.47 -14.71 9.84
C ASP A 72 -29.72 -14.08 11.04
N PRO A 73 -30.32 -14.00 12.23
CA PRO A 73 -29.71 -13.44 13.44
C PRO A 73 -28.44 -14.18 13.90
N GLU A 74 -28.36 -15.50 13.69
CA GLU A 74 -27.16 -16.26 14.08
C GLU A 74 -26.01 -15.97 13.16
N PHE A 75 -26.25 -15.92 11.83
CA PHE A 75 -25.24 -15.50 10.87
C PHE A 75 -24.78 -14.04 11.11
N LYS A 76 -25.68 -13.16 11.50
CA LYS A 76 -25.38 -11.77 11.84
C LYS A 76 -24.32 -11.65 12.94
N LYS A 77 -24.35 -12.51 13.96
CA LYS A 77 -23.38 -12.53 15.08
C LYS A 77 -21.94 -12.75 14.61
N LEU A 78 -21.72 -13.36 13.44
CA LEU A 78 -20.38 -13.56 12.88
C LEU A 78 -19.71 -12.24 12.47
N GLY A 79 -20.47 -11.17 12.20
CA GLY A 79 -19.96 -9.89 11.75
C GLY A 79 -19.30 -9.97 10.37
N GLU A 80 -19.74 -10.90 9.51
CA GLU A 80 -19.19 -11.16 8.18
C GLU A 80 -20.25 -11.07 7.08
N PRO A 81 -19.90 -10.71 5.82
CA PRO A 81 -20.80 -10.87 4.68
C PRO A 81 -20.82 -12.33 4.21
N CYS A 82 -21.92 -12.78 3.61
CA CYS A 82 -22.02 -14.17 3.14
C CYS A 82 -21.31 -14.47 1.82
N ASN A 83 -21.04 -13.45 1.01
CA ASN A 83 -20.48 -13.53 -0.35
C ASN A 83 -21.28 -14.34 -1.40
N GLU A 84 -22.44 -14.89 -1.02
CA GLU A 84 -23.28 -15.76 -1.85
C GLU A 84 -24.57 -15.07 -2.30
N CYS A 85 -25.14 -14.16 -1.50
CA CYS A 85 -26.37 -13.47 -1.85
C CYS A 85 -26.18 -12.49 -3.02
N ARG A 86 -27.27 -12.04 -3.62
CA ARG A 86 -27.25 -11.14 -4.76
C ARG A 86 -26.45 -9.88 -4.45
N ALA A 87 -26.73 -9.21 -3.32
CA ALA A 87 -26.03 -7.98 -2.93
C ALA A 87 -24.51 -8.19 -2.82
N CYS A 88 -24.06 -9.25 -2.14
CA CYS A 88 -22.64 -9.53 -2.00
C CYS A 88 -21.95 -9.80 -3.33
N ARG A 89 -22.57 -10.55 -4.24
CA ARG A 89 -22.01 -10.84 -5.57
C ARG A 89 -21.91 -9.59 -6.44
N GLU A 90 -22.99 -8.80 -6.52
CA GLU A 90 -23.01 -7.58 -7.31
C GLU A 90 -22.01 -6.54 -6.82
N ILE A 91 -21.81 -6.42 -5.48
CA ILE A 91 -20.77 -5.54 -4.90
C ILE A 91 -19.36 -6.05 -5.24
N ASN A 92 -19.12 -7.36 -5.15
CA ASN A 92 -17.82 -7.94 -5.51
C ASN A 92 -17.47 -7.70 -6.98
N GLU A 93 -18.45 -7.78 -7.86
CA GLU A 93 -18.31 -7.57 -9.30
C GLU A 93 -18.30 -6.08 -9.70
N GLY A 94 -18.59 -5.18 -8.77
CA GLY A 94 -18.61 -3.73 -9.02
C GLY A 94 -19.79 -3.25 -9.87
N ARG A 95 -20.91 -3.99 -9.87
CA ARG A 95 -22.14 -3.66 -10.64
C ARG A 95 -23.36 -3.35 -9.76
N ALA A 96 -23.14 -3.21 -8.45
CA ALA A 96 -24.20 -2.86 -7.50
C ALA A 96 -24.63 -1.39 -7.68
N LEU A 97 -25.89 -1.15 -8.07
CA LEU A 97 -26.43 0.20 -8.34
C LEU A 97 -26.45 1.11 -7.10
N ASP A 98 -26.65 0.53 -5.92
CA ASP A 98 -26.68 1.27 -4.65
C ASP A 98 -25.33 1.37 -3.96
N VAL A 99 -24.22 0.97 -4.63
CA VAL A 99 -22.85 1.18 -4.16
C VAL A 99 -22.09 2.00 -5.18
N ILE A 100 -21.91 3.27 -4.88
CA ILE A 100 -21.33 4.27 -5.78
C ILE A 100 -19.89 4.51 -5.34
N GLU A 101 -18.94 4.11 -6.20
CA GLU A 101 -17.51 4.35 -5.98
C GLU A 101 -17.04 5.51 -6.84
N ILE A 102 -16.45 6.51 -6.21
CA ILE A 102 -15.92 7.71 -6.86
C ILE A 102 -14.44 7.82 -6.49
N ASP A 103 -13.59 7.93 -7.50
CA ASP A 103 -12.20 8.34 -7.35
C ASP A 103 -12.15 9.87 -7.44
N ALA A 104 -11.86 10.53 -6.31
CA ALA A 104 -11.75 11.98 -6.25
C ALA A 104 -10.55 12.52 -7.05
N ALA A 105 -9.57 11.70 -7.42
CA ALA A 105 -8.50 12.12 -8.31
C ALA A 105 -9.01 12.45 -9.72
N SER A 106 -10.02 11.71 -10.19
CA SER A 106 -10.66 11.91 -11.50
C SER A 106 -11.92 12.80 -11.43
N ASN A 107 -12.57 12.90 -10.25
CA ASN A 107 -13.85 13.58 -10.04
C ASN A 107 -13.73 14.64 -8.93
N ARG A 108 -12.91 15.68 -9.17
CA ARG A 108 -12.52 16.70 -8.15
C ARG A 108 -13.53 17.83 -7.98
N GLY A 109 -14.40 18.03 -8.98
CA GLY A 109 -15.21 19.22 -9.12
C GLY A 109 -16.41 19.29 -8.17
N ILE A 110 -16.97 20.50 -8.07
CA ILE A 110 -18.18 20.74 -7.29
C ILE A 110 -19.41 20.10 -7.95
N ASP A 111 -19.42 20.02 -9.27
CA ASP A 111 -20.60 19.55 -10.01
C ASP A 111 -20.76 18.04 -9.87
N GLU A 112 -19.66 17.27 -9.85
CA GLU A 112 -19.68 15.84 -9.54
C GLU A 112 -20.20 15.57 -8.12
N ILE A 113 -19.79 16.41 -7.15
CA ILE A 113 -20.27 16.27 -5.76
C ILE A 113 -21.73 16.76 -5.62
N ARG A 114 -22.18 17.73 -6.43
CA ARG A 114 -23.60 18.10 -6.48
C ARG A 114 -24.46 16.99 -7.03
N ALA A 115 -24.03 16.36 -8.15
CA ALA A 115 -24.71 15.19 -8.71
C ALA A 115 -24.77 14.03 -7.71
N LEU A 116 -23.63 13.79 -6.98
CA LEU A 116 -23.59 12.84 -5.88
C LEU A 116 -24.62 13.18 -4.80
N LYS A 117 -24.72 14.46 -4.39
CA LYS A 117 -25.65 14.92 -3.37
C LYS A 117 -27.11 14.74 -3.77
N GLU A 118 -27.46 14.96 -5.03
CA GLU A 118 -28.80 14.65 -5.54
C GLU A 118 -29.07 13.14 -5.47
N GLY A 119 -28.08 12.32 -5.88
CA GLY A 119 -28.15 10.87 -5.76
C GLY A 119 -28.32 10.35 -4.34
N ILE A 120 -27.77 11.04 -3.32
CA ILE A 120 -27.88 10.69 -1.91
C ILE A 120 -29.33 10.82 -1.40
N ARG A 121 -30.07 11.83 -1.89
CA ARG A 121 -31.46 12.06 -1.48
C ARG A 121 -32.43 10.99 -1.99
N LEU A 122 -32.04 10.29 -3.04
CA LEU A 122 -32.86 9.21 -3.60
C LEU A 122 -32.72 7.95 -2.78
N SER A 123 -33.83 7.32 -2.47
CA SER A 123 -33.87 6.01 -1.79
C SER A 123 -33.07 4.96 -2.56
N PRO A 124 -32.51 3.94 -1.89
CA PRO A 124 -31.89 2.81 -2.57
C PRO A 124 -32.86 2.12 -3.51
N THR A 125 -32.34 1.64 -4.63
CA THR A 125 -33.14 0.97 -5.66
C THR A 125 -33.33 -0.52 -5.39
N SER A 126 -32.29 -1.19 -4.87
CA SER A 126 -32.24 -2.65 -4.75
C SER A 126 -31.90 -3.13 -3.35
N TYR A 127 -31.24 -2.30 -2.52
CA TYR A 127 -30.71 -2.71 -1.24
C TYR A 127 -31.29 -1.91 -0.07
N LYS A 128 -30.89 -2.27 1.17
CA LYS A 128 -31.31 -1.53 2.36
C LYS A 128 -30.60 -0.19 2.50
N TYR A 129 -29.31 -0.15 2.14
CA TYR A 129 -28.47 1.03 2.26
C TYR A 129 -27.86 1.40 0.92
N LYS A 130 -27.76 2.69 0.68
CA LYS A 130 -27.01 3.28 -0.41
C LYS A 130 -25.63 3.69 0.13
N VAL A 131 -24.57 3.12 -0.45
CA VAL A 131 -23.20 3.29 0.06
C VAL A 131 -22.39 4.12 -0.94
N PHE A 132 -21.76 5.16 -0.42
CA PHE A 132 -20.92 6.07 -1.18
C PHE A 132 -19.48 5.89 -0.74
N ILE A 133 -18.62 5.39 -1.63
CA ILE A 133 -17.19 5.20 -1.40
C ILE A 133 -16.47 6.29 -2.20
N ILE A 134 -15.78 7.20 -1.50
CA ILE A 134 -15.00 8.27 -2.12
C ILE A 134 -13.53 7.99 -1.83
N ASP A 135 -12.82 7.51 -2.84
CA ASP A 135 -11.39 7.23 -2.73
C ASP A 135 -10.57 8.50 -3.02
N GLU A 136 -9.38 8.60 -2.40
CA GLU A 136 -8.48 9.75 -2.44
C GLU A 136 -9.20 11.09 -2.16
N VAL A 137 -10.08 11.08 -1.17
CA VAL A 137 -10.98 12.19 -0.84
C VAL A 137 -10.25 13.53 -0.60
N HIS A 138 -8.96 13.52 -0.24
CA HIS A 138 -8.13 14.72 -0.11
C HIS A 138 -7.93 15.51 -1.42
N GLN A 139 -8.26 14.90 -2.57
CA GLN A 139 -8.21 15.55 -3.88
C GLN A 139 -9.44 16.42 -4.19
N LEU A 140 -10.49 16.34 -3.37
CA LEU A 140 -11.69 17.18 -3.53
C LEU A 140 -11.35 18.65 -3.31
N THR A 141 -12.02 19.53 -4.04
CA THR A 141 -11.95 20.98 -3.82
C THR A 141 -12.59 21.36 -2.49
N LYS A 142 -12.26 22.55 -1.97
CA LYS A 142 -12.87 23.07 -0.72
C LYS A 142 -14.39 23.18 -0.84
N GLU A 143 -14.88 23.58 -2.00
CA GLU A 143 -16.31 23.72 -2.31
C GLU A 143 -17.00 22.35 -2.30
N ALA A 144 -16.34 21.32 -2.82
CA ALA A 144 -16.82 19.95 -2.80
C ALA A 144 -16.90 19.39 -1.36
N PHE A 145 -15.87 19.62 -0.53
CA PHE A 145 -15.94 19.28 0.89
C PHE A 145 -17.09 19.99 1.61
N ASN A 146 -17.27 21.29 1.37
CA ASN A 146 -18.37 22.05 1.97
C ASN A 146 -19.75 21.52 1.54
N ALA A 147 -19.88 21.07 0.30
CA ALA A 147 -21.12 20.46 -0.18
C ALA A 147 -21.48 19.16 0.56
N LEU A 148 -20.46 18.38 0.99
CA LEU A 148 -20.66 17.13 1.77
C LEU A 148 -21.01 17.39 3.24
N LEU A 149 -20.61 18.51 3.84
CA LEU A 149 -20.76 18.78 5.28
C LEU A 149 -22.19 18.60 5.77
N LYS A 150 -23.18 19.25 5.11
CA LYS A 150 -24.60 19.12 5.49
C LYS A 150 -25.08 17.67 5.48
N THR A 151 -24.62 16.90 4.50
CA THR A 151 -25.02 15.48 4.34
C THR A 151 -24.38 14.59 5.40
N LEU A 152 -23.17 14.92 5.85
CA LEU A 152 -22.51 14.20 6.93
C LEU A 152 -23.05 14.59 8.31
N GLU A 153 -23.59 15.81 8.47
CA GLU A 153 -24.27 16.26 9.69
C GLU A 153 -25.65 15.61 9.86
N GLU A 154 -26.44 15.61 8.79
CA GLU A 154 -27.81 15.10 8.76
C GLU A 154 -27.94 14.04 7.65
N PRO A 155 -27.31 12.88 7.80
CA PRO A 155 -27.32 11.86 6.77
C PRO A 155 -28.74 11.22 6.66
N PRO A 156 -29.22 10.96 5.43
CA PRO A 156 -30.40 10.13 5.26
C PRO A 156 -30.18 8.76 5.93
N ALA A 157 -31.19 8.21 6.57
CA ALA A 157 -31.13 6.95 7.31
C ALA A 157 -30.66 5.75 6.46
N HIS A 158 -30.78 5.86 5.15
CA HIS A 158 -30.38 4.84 4.18
C HIS A 158 -28.97 5.05 3.60
N ALA A 159 -28.27 6.13 3.96
CA ALA A 159 -26.99 6.46 3.36
C ALA A 159 -25.81 6.12 4.28
N ILE A 160 -24.77 5.50 3.72
CA ILE A 160 -23.49 5.25 4.38
C ILE A 160 -22.37 5.87 3.53
N PHE A 161 -21.49 6.64 4.18
CA PHE A 161 -20.36 7.29 3.54
C PHE A 161 -19.05 6.63 3.97
N ILE A 162 -18.18 6.33 3.02
CA ILE A 162 -16.86 5.78 3.29
C ILE A 162 -15.83 6.59 2.52
N LEU A 163 -15.11 7.44 3.24
CA LEU A 163 -14.07 8.30 2.71
C LEU A 163 -12.73 7.59 2.87
N ALA A 164 -11.92 7.52 1.82
CA ALA A 164 -10.58 6.95 1.89
C ALA A 164 -9.53 7.99 1.46
N THR A 165 -8.38 8.02 2.13
CA THR A 165 -7.28 8.94 1.81
C THR A 165 -5.92 8.34 2.12
N THR A 166 -4.92 8.76 1.36
CA THR A 166 -3.51 8.55 1.69
C THR A 166 -2.91 9.72 2.48
N GLU A 167 -3.58 10.88 2.50
CA GLU A 167 -3.10 12.13 3.11
C GLU A 167 -4.09 12.66 4.15
N TYR A 168 -3.99 12.11 5.36
CA TYR A 168 -4.88 12.46 6.49
C TYR A 168 -4.84 13.95 6.83
N GLU A 169 -3.65 14.55 6.77
CA GLU A 169 -3.40 15.94 7.13
C GLU A 169 -4.14 16.96 6.24
N LYS A 170 -4.53 16.54 5.03
CA LYS A 170 -5.28 17.39 4.11
C LYS A 170 -6.80 17.37 4.34
N ILE A 171 -7.28 16.52 5.25
CA ILE A 171 -8.72 16.42 5.53
C ILE A 171 -9.15 17.53 6.50
N PRO A 172 -10.16 18.34 6.16
CA PRO A 172 -10.66 19.40 7.02
C PRO A 172 -11.15 18.88 8.38
N ALA A 173 -10.84 19.61 9.46
CA ALA A 173 -11.28 19.25 10.82
C ALA A 173 -12.81 19.13 10.94
N THR A 174 -13.54 19.89 10.13
CA THR A 174 -15.01 19.83 10.03
C THR A 174 -15.53 18.47 9.53
N ILE A 175 -14.80 17.78 8.67
CA ILE A 175 -15.09 16.41 8.24
C ILE A 175 -14.69 15.43 9.35
N LEU A 176 -13.48 15.60 9.92
CA LEU A 176 -12.94 14.68 10.93
C LEU A 176 -13.84 14.54 12.17
N SER A 177 -14.59 15.59 12.53
CA SER A 177 -15.52 15.56 13.66
C SER A 177 -16.83 14.79 13.42
N ARG A 178 -17.11 14.39 12.17
CA ARG A 178 -18.38 13.77 11.73
C ARG A 178 -18.23 12.35 11.22
N VAL A 179 -17.00 11.80 11.23
CA VAL A 179 -16.70 10.47 10.69
C VAL A 179 -16.00 9.58 11.72
N GLN A 180 -16.27 8.29 11.68
CA GLN A 180 -15.51 7.32 12.44
C GLN A 180 -14.17 7.06 11.71
N ARG A 181 -13.05 7.27 12.41
CA ARG A 181 -11.71 7.27 11.81
C ARG A 181 -10.99 5.95 12.04
N PHE A 182 -10.39 5.40 10.98
CA PHE A 182 -9.60 4.17 11.02
C PHE A 182 -8.25 4.36 10.30
N GLY A 183 -7.16 4.23 11.07
CA GLY A 183 -5.79 4.34 10.57
C GLY A 183 -5.24 2.99 10.13
N PHE A 184 -5.05 2.82 8.82
CA PHE A 184 -4.45 1.64 8.23
C PHE A 184 -2.93 1.70 8.31
N LYS A 185 -2.31 0.58 8.65
CA LYS A 185 -0.85 0.44 8.76
C LYS A 185 -0.28 -0.27 7.55
N LYS A 186 1.00 -0.01 7.25
CA LYS A 186 1.77 -0.82 6.31
C LYS A 186 1.76 -2.29 6.75
N ALA A 187 1.65 -3.19 5.79
CA ALA A 187 1.83 -4.61 6.05
C ALA A 187 3.31 -4.92 6.33
N THR A 188 3.56 -5.87 7.22
CA THR A 188 4.92 -6.43 7.38
C THR A 188 5.26 -7.32 6.20
N VAL A 189 6.54 -7.45 5.87
CA VAL A 189 7.03 -8.36 4.81
C VAL A 189 6.48 -9.77 5.04
N LYS A 190 6.51 -10.25 6.27
CA LYS A 190 5.96 -11.56 6.66
C LYS A 190 4.49 -11.74 6.24
N LYS A 191 3.65 -10.73 6.50
CA LYS A 191 2.21 -10.78 6.12
C LYS A 191 2.00 -10.74 4.62
N ILE A 192 2.83 -10.02 3.89
CA ILE A 192 2.83 -10.01 2.43
C ILE A 192 3.23 -11.39 1.89
N VAL A 193 4.33 -11.96 2.40
CA VAL A 193 4.81 -13.28 2.01
C VAL A 193 3.77 -14.36 2.31
N GLU A 194 3.10 -14.33 3.49
CA GLU A 194 1.99 -15.23 3.80
C GLU A 194 0.90 -15.18 2.72
N LYS A 195 0.49 -13.97 2.31
CA LYS A 195 -0.52 -13.79 1.28
C LYS A 195 -0.06 -14.27 -0.09
N LEU A 196 1.15 -13.90 -0.52
CA LEU A 196 1.70 -14.32 -1.80
C LEU A 196 1.89 -15.84 -1.87
N SER A 197 2.31 -16.48 -0.77
CA SER A 197 2.42 -17.95 -0.67
C SER A 197 1.06 -18.64 -0.83
N MET A 198 -0.01 -18.06 -0.25
CA MET A 198 -1.37 -18.56 -0.44
C MET A 198 -1.79 -18.45 -1.92
N ILE A 199 -1.52 -17.30 -2.56
CA ILE A 199 -1.82 -17.06 -3.98
C ILE A 199 -1.05 -18.03 -4.87
N ALA A 200 0.25 -18.24 -4.61
CA ALA A 200 1.09 -19.15 -5.36
C ALA A 200 0.56 -20.61 -5.32
N LYS A 201 0.18 -21.07 -4.11
CA LYS A 201 -0.44 -22.39 -3.92
C LYS A 201 -1.76 -22.54 -4.67
N ASP A 202 -2.67 -21.57 -4.54
CA ASP A 202 -3.98 -21.59 -5.20
C ASP A 202 -3.83 -21.56 -6.75
N SER A 203 -2.80 -20.88 -7.21
CA SER A 203 -2.47 -20.73 -8.64
C SER A 203 -1.58 -21.83 -9.20
N ASN A 204 -1.11 -22.79 -8.38
CA ASN A 204 -0.12 -23.83 -8.74
C ASN A 204 1.16 -23.24 -9.36
N ILE A 205 1.62 -22.11 -8.80
CA ILE A 205 2.86 -21.45 -9.22
C ILE A 205 3.98 -21.88 -8.27
N ASN A 206 5.08 -22.39 -8.86
CA ASN A 206 6.28 -22.74 -8.11
C ASN A 206 7.20 -21.52 -8.03
N ILE A 207 7.40 -20.99 -6.84
CA ILE A 207 8.22 -19.81 -6.56
C ILE A 207 9.00 -20.00 -5.26
N SER A 208 10.29 -19.64 -5.27
CA SER A 208 11.13 -19.82 -4.08
C SER A 208 10.73 -18.89 -2.94
N PRO A 209 10.90 -19.30 -1.66
CA PRO A 209 10.60 -18.45 -0.50
C PRO A 209 11.40 -17.14 -0.50
N GLU A 210 12.63 -17.18 -1.00
CA GLU A 210 13.52 -16.03 -1.13
C GLU A 210 12.96 -15.02 -2.14
N ALA A 211 12.46 -15.51 -3.29
CA ALA A 211 11.80 -14.70 -4.31
C ALA A 211 10.53 -14.02 -3.76
N LEU A 212 9.70 -14.75 -3.00
CA LEU A 212 8.53 -14.17 -2.33
C LEU A 212 8.92 -13.10 -1.30
N THR A 213 10.00 -13.32 -0.56
CA THR A 213 10.52 -12.37 0.43
C THR A 213 11.02 -11.11 -0.25
N LEU A 214 11.68 -11.25 -1.40
CA LEU A 214 12.15 -10.13 -2.21
C LEU A 214 10.98 -9.29 -2.74
N ILE A 215 9.94 -9.92 -3.30
CA ILE A 215 8.72 -9.24 -3.75
C ILE A 215 8.06 -8.52 -2.57
N GLY A 216 7.93 -9.19 -1.42
CA GLY A 216 7.35 -8.61 -0.23
C GLY A 216 8.09 -7.38 0.31
N SER A 217 9.42 -7.43 0.25
CA SER A 217 10.29 -6.30 0.62
C SER A 217 10.17 -5.13 -0.37
N ALA A 218 10.12 -5.44 -1.68
CA ALA A 218 10.00 -4.42 -2.74
C ALA A 218 8.67 -3.67 -2.70
N ALA A 219 7.62 -4.29 -2.19
CA ALA A 219 6.28 -3.73 -2.12
C ALA A 219 6.09 -2.65 -1.03
N ASP A 220 7.08 -2.37 -0.20
CA ASP A 220 7.07 -1.32 0.85
C ASP A 220 5.80 -1.33 1.72
N GLY A 221 5.30 -2.52 2.06
CA GLY A 221 4.12 -2.70 2.92
C GLY A 221 2.77 -2.57 2.21
N SER A 222 2.75 -2.53 0.88
CA SER A 222 1.56 -2.50 0.05
C SER A 222 1.21 -3.90 -0.49
N PHE A 223 0.08 -4.46 -0.10
CA PHE A 223 -0.41 -5.72 -0.68
C PHE A 223 -0.66 -5.60 -2.18
N ARG A 224 -1.22 -4.47 -2.64
CA ARG A 224 -1.54 -4.26 -4.05
C ARG A 224 -0.29 -4.24 -4.92
N ASP A 225 0.77 -3.57 -4.45
CA ASP A 225 2.02 -3.49 -5.21
C ASP A 225 2.74 -4.85 -5.19
N ALA A 226 2.71 -5.59 -4.06
CA ALA A 226 3.20 -6.95 -3.98
C ALA A 226 2.48 -7.91 -4.94
N GLU A 227 1.16 -7.85 -4.98
CA GLU A 227 0.33 -8.66 -5.88
C GLU A 227 0.56 -8.28 -7.35
N SER A 228 0.78 -7.00 -7.65
CA SER A 228 1.11 -6.54 -9.00
C SER A 228 2.50 -7.00 -9.46
N LEU A 229 3.49 -6.94 -8.55
CA LEU A 229 4.84 -7.46 -8.82
C LEU A 229 4.81 -8.99 -9.00
N PHE A 230 4.06 -9.68 -8.15
CA PHE A 230 3.86 -11.13 -8.29
C PHE A 230 3.23 -11.50 -9.64
N ASP A 231 2.18 -10.78 -10.08
CA ASP A 231 1.51 -10.97 -11.35
C ASP A 231 2.49 -10.75 -12.53
N GLN A 232 3.34 -9.73 -12.43
CA GLN A 232 4.36 -9.42 -13.42
C GLN A 232 5.42 -10.53 -13.53
N VAL A 233 5.94 -11.00 -12.39
CA VAL A 233 6.92 -12.09 -12.33
C VAL A 233 6.34 -13.38 -12.91
N THR A 234 5.12 -13.75 -12.54
CA THR A 234 4.47 -14.99 -12.97
C THR A 234 4.03 -14.98 -14.43
N SER A 235 3.96 -13.80 -15.05
CA SER A 235 3.63 -13.67 -16.49
C SER A 235 4.81 -13.99 -17.42
N MET A 236 6.03 -14.13 -16.90
CA MET A 236 7.23 -14.28 -17.70
C MET A 236 7.67 -15.73 -17.92
N GLU A 237 7.27 -16.68 -17.04
CA GLU A 237 7.72 -18.06 -17.14
C GLU A 237 6.69 -19.11 -16.70
N ASP A 238 6.77 -20.31 -17.36
CA ASP A 238 5.98 -21.51 -17.05
C ASP A 238 6.69 -22.47 -16.06
N LYS A 239 7.87 -22.09 -15.52
CA LYS A 239 8.72 -22.92 -14.65
C LYS A 239 8.81 -22.36 -13.22
N GLU A 240 9.70 -22.93 -12.44
CA GLU A 240 10.02 -22.46 -11.09
C GLU A 240 10.63 -21.06 -11.12
N ILE A 241 9.99 -20.12 -10.43
CA ILE A 241 10.44 -18.73 -10.35
C ILE A 241 11.51 -18.62 -9.26
N THR A 242 12.71 -18.28 -9.69
CA THR A 242 13.89 -18.15 -8.84
C THR A 242 14.09 -16.72 -8.33
N LEU A 243 14.92 -16.56 -7.29
CA LEU A 243 15.32 -15.26 -6.79
C LEU A 243 15.95 -14.36 -7.87
N SER A 244 16.85 -14.95 -8.70
CA SER A 244 17.58 -14.22 -9.75
C SER A 244 16.65 -13.61 -10.81
N GLU A 245 15.57 -14.30 -11.17
CA GLU A 245 14.58 -13.82 -12.13
C GLU A 245 13.78 -12.65 -11.56
N VAL A 246 13.42 -12.74 -10.28
CA VAL A 246 12.74 -11.64 -9.59
C VAL A 246 13.65 -10.41 -9.46
N GLU A 247 14.94 -10.60 -9.17
CA GLU A 247 15.93 -9.52 -9.13
C GLU A 247 16.04 -8.82 -10.47
N LEU A 248 16.15 -9.59 -11.56
CA LEU A 248 16.24 -9.05 -12.92
C LEU A 248 14.99 -8.24 -13.28
N LEU A 249 13.80 -8.79 -13.02
CA LEU A 249 12.53 -8.14 -13.35
C LEU A 249 12.28 -6.86 -12.57
N LEU A 250 12.61 -6.85 -11.28
CA LEU A 250 12.39 -5.68 -10.45
C LEU A 250 13.34 -4.53 -10.81
N GLY A 251 14.26 -4.76 -11.78
CA GLY A 251 15.33 -3.80 -12.03
C GLY A 251 16.06 -3.49 -10.71
N LYS A 252 15.83 -4.33 -9.69
CA LYS A 252 16.64 -4.28 -8.50
C LYS A 252 18.03 -4.60 -8.98
N THR A 253 18.77 -3.59 -9.06
CA THR A 253 20.18 -3.67 -8.88
C THR A 253 20.34 -4.48 -7.62
N GLY A 254 20.60 -5.80 -7.74
CA GLY A 254 20.49 -6.71 -6.61
C GLY A 254 21.12 -6.09 -5.37
N ASP A 255 20.72 -6.48 -4.18
CA ASP A 255 21.27 -5.96 -2.92
C ASP A 255 22.79 -5.74 -2.99
N ARG A 256 23.48 -6.49 -3.84
CA ARG A 256 24.91 -6.34 -4.15
C ARG A 256 25.31 -4.94 -4.61
N LYS A 257 24.56 -4.32 -5.54
CA LYS A 257 24.92 -2.98 -6.03
C LYS A 257 24.57 -1.90 -5.00
N ILE A 258 23.51 -2.10 -4.20
CA ILE A 258 23.17 -1.22 -3.09
C ILE A 258 24.26 -1.33 -2.01
N ILE A 259 24.65 -2.56 -1.68
CA ILE A 259 25.74 -2.86 -0.74
C ILE A 259 27.05 -2.24 -1.23
N GLU A 260 27.36 -2.38 -2.52
CA GLU A 260 28.57 -1.83 -3.11
C GLU A 260 28.59 -0.29 -3.07
N LEU A 261 27.51 0.37 -3.50
CA LEU A 261 27.43 1.83 -3.46
C LEU A 261 27.50 2.36 -2.03
N THR A 262 26.76 1.72 -1.10
CA THR A 262 26.76 2.13 0.31
C THR A 262 28.11 1.89 0.98
N ASP A 263 28.82 0.85 0.61
CA ASP A 263 30.17 0.58 1.10
C ASP A 263 31.16 1.70 0.68
N LYS A 264 31.10 2.13 -0.59
CA LYS A 264 31.87 3.26 -1.09
C LYS A 264 31.50 4.57 -0.36
N ILE A 265 30.22 4.81 -0.11
CA ILE A 265 29.77 5.99 0.66
C ILE A 265 30.28 5.93 2.11
N ILE A 266 30.19 4.79 2.78
CA ILE A 266 30.64 4.63 4.16
C ILE A 266 32.16 4.81 4.27
N LYS A 267 32.91 4.26 3.30
CA LYS A 267 34.37 4.37 3.22
C LYS A 267 34.87 5.71 2.71
N ASN A 268 34.00 6.60 2.28
CA ASN A 268 34.34 7.88 1.69
C ASN A 268 35.15 7.76 0.37
N ASP A 269 34.88 6.72 -0.40
CA ASP A 269 35.52 6.44 -1.69
C ASP A 269 34.74 7.16 -2.82
N LEU A 270 35.08 8.43 -3.04
CA LEU A 270 34.45 9.25 -4.08
C LEU A 270 34.69 8.69 -5.47
N GLN A 271 35.96 8.30 -5.77
CA GLN A 271 36.31 7.83 -7.12
C GLN A 271 35.55 6.54 -7.43
N GLY A 272 35.59 5.55 -6.54
CA GLY A 272 34.85 4.31 -6.73
C GLY A 272 33.33 4.49 -6.78
N ALA A 273 32.76 5.46 -6.06
CA ALA A 273 31.33 5.76 -6.12
C ALA A 273 30.93 6.38 -7.48
N LEU A 274 31.74 7.26 -8.05
CA LEU A 274 31.50 7.85 -9.38
C LEU A 274 31.66 6.81 -10.50
N GLU A 275 32.70 5.96 -10.44
CA GLU A 275 32.87 4.85 -11.40
C GLU A 275 31.70 3.88 -11.36
N PHE A 276 31.24 3.53 -10.16
CA PHE A 276 30.04 2.70 -9.98
C PHE A 276 28.80 3.35 -10.58
N LEU A 277 28.57 4.65 -10.31
CA LEU A 277 27.41 5.37 -10.83
C LEU A 277 27.42 5.41 -12.35
N HIS A 278 28.57 5.68 -12.97
CA HIS A 278 28.70 5.68 -14.43
C HIS A 278 28.38 4.31 -15.02
N SER A 279 28.93 3.24 -14.46
CA SER A 279 28.65 1.88 -14.92
C SER A 279 27.17 1.48 -14.73
N ALA A 280 26.53 1.96 -13.66
CA ALA A 280 25.12 1.70 -13.40
C ALA A 280 24.22 2.45 -14.39
N ASP A 281 24.57 3.68 -14.77
CA ASP A 281 23.84 4.47 -15.76
C ASP A 281 23.97 3.88 -17.16
N GLU A 282 25.17 3.52 -17.60
CA GLU A 282 25.43 2.84 -18.87
C GLU A 282 24.69 1.50 -18.99
N ALA A 283 24.57 0.76 -17.89
CA ALA A 283 23.79 -0.48 -17.83
C ALA A 283 22.28 -0.26 -17.83
N GLY A 284 21.80 1.01 -17.92
CA GLY A 284 20.38 1.36 -17.97
C GLY A 284 19.64 1.17 -16.63
N ASN A 285 20.35 1.19 -15.50
CA ASN A 285 19.68 1.06 -14.20
C ASN A 285 18.87 2.32 -13.88
N ASN A 286 17.75 2.13 -13.20
CA ASN A 286 16.96 3.24 -12.70
C ASN A 286 17.65 3.92 -11.50
N LEU A 287 18.39 5.00 -11.75
CA LEU A 287 19.15 5.71 -10.73
C LEU A 287 18.26 6.32 -9.62
N VAL A 288 17.02 6.71 -9.94
CA VAL A 288 16.07 7.22 -8.95
C VAL A 288 15.68 6.11 -7.98
N GLN A 289 15.45 4.89 -8.49
CA GLN A 289 15.15 3.74 -7.63
C GLN A 289 16.39 3.31 -6.84
N LEU A 290 17.57 3.26 -7.47
CA LEU A 290 18.84 2.98 -6.79
C LEU A 290 19.07 3.94 -5.61
N THR A 291 18.85 5.24 -5.82
CA THR A 291 18.97 6.25 -4.75
C THR A 291 17.99 6.00 -3.61
N LYS A 292 16.74 5.70 -3.92
CA LYS A 292 15.73 5.35 -2.92
C LYS A 292 16.14 4.13 -2.08
N ASP A 293 16.60 3.08 -2.73
CA ASP A 293 17.01 1.85 -2.07
C ASP A 293 18.28 2.07 -1.21
N THR A 294 19.22 2.89 -1.70
CA THR A 294 20.41 3.35 -0.95
C THR A 294 20.01 4.10 0.34
N ILE A 295 19.02 5.00 0.27
CA ILE A 295 18.49 5.69 1.46
C ILE A 295 17.95 4.70 2.48
N HIS A 296 17.13 3.74 2.04
CA HIS A 296 16.57 2.73 2.94
C HIS A 296 17.63 1.83 3.56
N TRP A 297 18.66 1.46 2.80
CA TRP A 297 19.77 0.65 3.28
C TRP A 297 20.63 1.39 4.30
N LEU A 298 21.10 2.59 3.97
CA LEU A 298 21.89 3.42 4.90
C LEU A 298 21.12 3.73 6.19
N ARG A 299 19.81 3.95 6.11
CA ARG A 299 18.96 4.12 7.30
C ARG A 299 18.97 2.85 8.17
N LYS A 300 18.82 1.65 7.57
CA LYS A 300 18.87 0.38 8.31
C LYS A 300 20.22 0.19 8.96
N ALA A 301 21.32 0.45 8.26
CA ALA A 301 22.68 0.38 8.78
C ALA A 301 22.90 1.35 9.96
N LEU A 302 22.45 2.61 9.82
CA LEU A 302 22.53 3.62 10.87
C LEU A 302 21.74 3.21 12.11
N VAL A 303 20.50 2.76 11.97
CA VAL A 303 19.66 2.38 13.10
C VAL A 303 20.23 1.13 13.79
N LEU A 304 20.75 0.16 13.04
CA LEU A 304 21.41 -1.03 13.60
C LEU A 304 22.66 -0.67 14.39
N SER A 305 23.47 0.29 13.90
CA SER A 305 24.68 0.75 14.61
C SER A 305 24.37 1.41 15.95
N LEU A 306 23.23 2.09 16.07
CA LEU A 306 22.80 2.80 17.27
C LEU A 306 21.97 1.95 18.23
N ASN A 307 21.23 0.97 17.70
CA ASN A 307 20.34 0.11 18.48
C ASN A 307 20.41 -1.36 18.02
N PRO A 308 21.32 -2.16 18.58
CA PRO A 308 21.44 -3.58 18.22
C PRO A 308 20.19 -4.43 18.49
N ARG A 309 19.24 -3.94 19.32
CA ARG A 309 18.01 -4.69 19.64
C ARG A 309 17.08 -4.91 18.45
N ILE A 310 17.26 -4.14 17.37
CA ILE A 310 16.46 -4.31 16.15
C ILE A 310 16.99 -5.42 15.23
N GLU A 311 18.10 -6.08 15.58
CA GLU A 311 18.74 -7.12 14.77
C GLU A 311 17.75 -8.20 14.32
N ASN A 312 16.93 -8.68 15.25
CA ASN A 312 15.93 -9.73 14.94
C ASN A 312 14.86 -9.27 13.94
N LEU A 313 14.45 -8.01 14.00
CA LEU A 313 13.47 -7.45 13.04
C LEU A 313 14.07 -7.35 11.64
N LEU A 314 15.34 -6.95 11.54
CA LEU A 314 16.03 -6.81 10.25
C LEU A 314 16.34 -8.17 9.61
N LYS A 315 16.58 -9.21 10.42
CA LYS A 315 16.72 -10.59 9.93
C LYS A 315 15.43 -11.13 9.25
N GLU A 316 14.25 -10.69 9.71
CA GLU A 316 12.99 -11.08 9.11
C GLU A 316 12.71 -10.36 7.78
N GLU A 317 13.44 -9.25 7.50
CA GLU A 317 13.24 -8.40 6.32
C GLU A 317 14.27 -8.62 5.21
N LEU A 318 15.41 -9.22 5.51
CA LEU A 318 16.56 -9.36 4.60
C LEU A 318 16.92 -10.83 4.41
N THR A 319 17.60 -11.14 3.30
CA THR A 319 18.28 -12.42 3.14
C THR A 319 19.46 -12.51 4.09
N GLU A 320 19.93 -13.73 4.41
CA GLU A 320 21.06 -13.90 5.35
C GLU A 320 22.31 -13.15 4.86
N ASP A 321 22.64 -13.24 3.57
CA ASP A 321 23.80 -12.56 2.96
C ASP A 321 23.68 -11.03 3.06
N SER A 322 22.50 -10.48 2.72
CA SER A 322 22.23 -9.04 2.82
C SER A 322 22.28 -8.56 4.27
N PHE A 323 21.80 -9.39 5.21
CA PHE A 323 21.84 -9.05 6.63
C PHE A 323 23.29 -9.04 7.17
N GLN A 324 24.14 -9.99 6.79
CA GLN A 324 25.55 -10.01 7.18
C GLN A 324 26.30 -8.78 6.62
N ALA A 325 26.08 -8.43 5.35
CA ALA A 325 26.66 -7.23 4.75
C ALA A 325 26.20 -5.95 5.48
N LEU A 326 24.92 -5.84 5.82
CA LEU A 326 24.38 -4.72 6.59
C LEU A 326 25.05 -4.60 7.96
N LYS A 327 25.24 -5.73 8.63
CA LYS A 327 25.88 -5.80 9.96
C LYS A 327 27.35 -5.36 9.92
N GLU A 328 28.10 -5.75 8.90
CA GLU A 328 29.50 -5.31 8.72
C GLU A 328 29.56 -3.80 8.45
N GLN A 329 28.70 -3.28 7.57
CA GLN A 329 28.63 -1.84 7.31
C GLN A 329 28.20 -1.04 8.57
N ALA A 330 27.25 -1.56 9.35
CA ALA A 330 26.82 -0.92 10.61
C ALA A 330 27.93 -0.81 11.66
N LYS A 331 28.94 -1.71 11.65
CA LYS A 331 30.11 -1.64 12.54
C LYS A 331 31.11 -0.56 12.11
N THR A 332 31.21 -0.29 10.82
CA THR A 332 32.27 0.57 10.25
C THR A 332 31.81 2.01 10.02
N LEU A 333 30.51 2.26 9.91
CA LEU A 333 29.95 3.58 9.63
C LEU A 333 30.14 4.56 10.79
N ASN A 334 30.32 5.84 10.47
CA ASN A 334 30.22 6.96 11.41
C ASN A 334 28.77 7.46 11.47
N PRO A 335 28.04 7.31 12.60
CA PRO A 335 26.63 7.65 12.68
C PRO A 335 26.32 9.12 12.38
N GLN A 336 27.16 10.04 12.85
CA GLN A 336 26.98 11.48 12.67
C GLN A 336 27.12 11.86 11.18
N LYS A 337 28.15 11.34 10.52
CA LYS A 337 28.41 11.56 9.10
C LYS A 337 27.27 10.97 8.25
N ILE A 338 26.87 9.73 8.52
CA ILE A 338 25.79 9.06 7.76
C ILE A 338 24.45 9.75 7.94
N ALA A 339 24.17 10.35 9.10
CA ALA A 339 22.95 11.15 9.29
C ALA A 339 22.90 12.37 8.37
N ILE A 340 24.04 13.07 8.15
CA ILE A 340 24.17 14.19 7.22
C ILE A 340 24.01 13.69 5.78
N VAL A 341 24.71 12.62 5.41
CA VAL A 341 24.62 11.98 4.09
C VAL A 341 23.18 11.59 3.77
N LEU A 342 22.45 10.96 4.69
CA LEU A 342 21.07 10.60 4.53
C LEU A 342 20.16 11.82 4.28
N LYS A 343 20.36 12.89 5.05
CA LYS A 343 19.58 14.13 4.86
C LYS A 343 19.77 14.70 3.46
N ASN A 344 21.01 14.80 3.00
CA ASN A 344 21.33 15.32 1.69
C ASN A 344 20.85 14.38 0.57
N LEU A 345 20.98 13.05 0.76
CA LEU A 345 20.53 12.06 -0.22
C LEU A 345 19.00 12.06 -0.38
N ILE A 346 18.23 12.30 0.70
CA ILE A 346 16.76 12.46 0.63
C ILE A 346 16.41 13.72 -0.18
N GLN A 347 17.12 14.82 -0.01
CA GLN A 347 16.93 16.03 -0.81
C GLN A 347 17.24 15.75 -2.29
N THR A 348 18.39 15.15 -2.58
CA THR A 348 18.80 14.76 -3.94
C THR A 348 17.75 13.85 -4.59
N TYR A 349 17.22 12.86 -3.86
CA TYR A 349 16.17 11.99 -4.36
C TYR A 349 14.91 12.78 -4.77
N SER A 350 14.53 13.79 -3.99
CA SER A 350 13.37 14.65 -4.31
C SER A 350 13.60 15.47 -5.59
N GLU A 351 14.83 15.97 -5.79
CA GLU A 351 15.25 16.70 -6.98
C GLU A 351 15.30 15.81 -8.23
N MET A 352 15.86 14.59 -8.10
CA MET A 352 15.95 13.62 -9.19
C MET A 352 14.58 13.25 -9.78
N ARG A 353 13.52 13.25 -8.97
CA ARG A 353 12.16 12.91 -9.43
C ARG A 353 11.56 13.93 -10.40
N THR A 354 12.03 15.15 -10.37
CA THR A 354 11.55 16.27 -11.19
C THR A 354 12.59 16.72 -12.23
N SER A 355 13.84 16.29 -12.09
CA SER A 355 14.95 16.63 -12.99
C SER A 355 15.00 15.67 -14.20
N PRO A 356 15.21 16.16 -15.41
CA PRO A 356 15.54 15.33 -16.56
C PRO A 356 16.96 14.74 -16.50
N PHE A 357 17.79 15.18 -15.55
CA PHE A 357 19.20 14.81 -15.40
C PHE A 357 19.48 14.12 -14.07
N ALA A 358 18.83 12.98 -13.85
CA ALA A 358 18.93 12.26 -12.60
C ALA A 358 20.37 11.86 -12.20
N ALA A 359 21.19 11.45 -13.17
CA ALA A 359 22.61 11.10 -12.93
C ALA A 359 23.40 12.28 -12.36
N ILE A 360 23.26 13.47 -12.95
CA ILE A 360 23.99 14.66 -12.52
C ILE A 360 23.67 15.03 -11.06
N SER A 361 22.41 14.96 -10.66
CA SER A 361 22.01 15.24 -9.28
C SER A 361 22.72 14.31 -8.27
N LEU A 362 22.87 13.04 -8.63
CA LEU A 362 23.52 12.05 -7.77
C LEU A 362 25.06 12.21 -7.79
N GLU A 363 25.68 12.56 -8.92
CA GLU A 363 27.11 12.89 -9.02
C GLU A 363 27.47 14.10 -8.14
N VAL A 364 26.69 15.17 -8.22
CA VAL A 364 26.87 16.36 -7.37
C VAL A 364 26.78 15.99 -5.90
N PHE A 365 25.78 15.20 -5.52
CA PHE A 365 25.65 14.69 -4.14
C PHE A 365 26.91 13.94 -3.70
N LEU A 366 27.46 13.03 -4.53
CA LEU A 366 28.66 12.27 -4.19
C LEU A 366 29.87 13.19 -3.97
N VAL A 367 30.08 14.19 -4.87
CA VAL A 367 31.17 15.15 -4.78
C VAL A 367 31.07 16.04 -3.53
N GLU A 368 29.85 16.42 -3.13
CA GLU A 368 29.66 17.29 -1.96
C GLU A 368 29.81 16.56 -0.63
N ASN A 369 29.51 15.25 -0.58
CA ASN A 369 29.43 14.50 0.67
C ASN A 369 30.57 13.49 0.89
N LEU A 370 31.33 13.13 -0.15
CA LEU A 370 32.43 12.18 -0.09
C LEU A 370 33.79 12.90 -0.32
N LYS A 371 34.19 13.72 0.63
CA LYS A 371 35.50 14.41 0.62
C LYS A 371 36.46 13.80 1.61
#